data_397707aa16d65616fbcd3e0570ef76d0
#
_entry.id   397707aa16d65616fbcd3e0570ef76d0
#
_cell.length_a   1.000
_cell.length_b   1.000
_cell.length_c   1.000
_cell.angle_alpha   90.00
_cell.angle_beta   90.00
_cell.angle_gamma   90.00
#
_symmetry.space_group_name_H-M   'P 1'
#
loop_
_entity.id
_entity.type
_entity.pdbx_description
1 polymer ?
#
loop_
_entity_poly.entity_id
_entity_poly.type
_entity_poly.pdbx_seq_one_letter_code
_entity_poly.pdbx_strand_id
1 'polypeptide(L)'
;MIKFKGNSYSSLIEVLSLIPQDNEEDQIIDLEGSRIYQQIIIDKPHVTIKNGEIAYDLGAYEIFEDGYKRGTFRTYTLFVDADHVSLINVSVKNENGYHNGQAIALMIDGDDFLAKDCVISSYQDTLFLAPLPEKEYEARGFIGPLKDRERIIRKARFEHCLVEGSIDFIFGGGFGFFENCEICSLDIRKEVNGYVCAPNTPEDQEYGFIFDHCDFTSEQGMEDSVYLARPWRDHAKCLITNSKIGAHIKAEGYHDWDKPQAHELTAFKEYNNDNQNPPQRVVWMKETTEKDLNFIDSLIKEEK
;
A
#
# COMPACT_ATOMS: atom_id res chain seq x y z
N MET A 1 2.02 19.37 19.70
CA MET A 1 1.05 20.39 19.18
C MET A 1 1.20 20.44 17.67
N ILE A 2 0.10 20.56 16.95
CA ILE A 2 0.08 20.60 15.48
C ILE A 2 0.23 22.05 15.04
N LYS A 3 1.09 22.33 14.07
CA LYS A 3 1.28 23.67 13.49
C LYS A 3 0.57 23.79 12.14
N PHE A 4 -0.23 24.84 12.01
CA PHE A 4 -0.90 25.18 10.76
C PHE A 4 -1.05 26.70 10.63
N LYS A 5 -0.60 27.30 9.53
CA LYS A 5 -0.66 28.74 9.24
C LYS A 5 -0.18 29.62 10.43
N GLY A 6 0.91 29.22 11.10
CA GLY A 6 1.50 29.94 12.22
C GLY A 6 0.81 29.73 13.57
N ASN A 7 -0.31 29.04 13.63
CA ASN A 7 -1.05 28.72 14.86
C ASN A 7 -0.73 27.30 15.35
N SER A 8 -1.09 27.02 16.61
CA SER A 8 -0.95 25.70 17.24
C SER A 8 -2.30 25.11 17.59
N TYR A 9 -2.50 23.83 17.27
CA TYR A 9 -3.75 23.11 17.48
C TYR A 9 -3.50 21.81 18.25
N SER A 10 -4.54 21.31 18.90
CA SER A 10 -4.51 20.04 19.63
C SER A 10 -5.10 18.87 18.82
N SER A 11 -5.84 19.15 17.75
CA SER A 11 -6.57 18.16 16.95
C SER A 11 -6.25 18.31 15.46
N LEU A 12 -5.92 17.21 14.80
CA LEU A 12 -5.73 17.17 13.35
C LEU A 12 -7.05 17.36 12.61
N ILE A 13 -8.15 16.79 13.12
CA ILE A 13 -9.49 16.97 12.56
C ILE A 13 -9.91 18.46 12.60
N GLU A 14 -9.62 19.17 13.68
CA GLU A 14 -9.86 20.61 13.76
C GLU A 14 -9.10 21.35 12.65
N VAL A 15 -7.82 21.05 12.44
CA VAL A 15 -7.01 21.68 11.39
C VAL A 15 -7.57 21.38 10.00
N LEU A 16 -7.88 20.11 9.71
CA LEU A 16 -8.47 19.71 8.43
C LEU A 16 -9.82 20.41 8.16
N SER A 17 -10.62 20.66 9.20
CA SER A 17 -11.90 21.38 9.07
C SER A 17 -11.76 22.86 8.69
N LEU A 18 -10.58 23.46 8.88
CA LEU A 18 -10.29 24.84 8.46
C LEU A 18 -9.92 24.97 6.98
N ILE A 19 -9.67 23.86 6.30
CA ILE A 19 -9.33 23.83 4.88
C ILE A 19 -10.63 23.69 4.07
N PRO A 20 -10.86 24.55 3.05
CA PRO A 20 -12.03 24.43 2.18
C PRO A 20 -12.07 23.08 1.44
N GLN A 21 -13.28 22.61 1.10
CA GLN A 21 -13.46 21.35 0.37
C GLN A 21 -12.92 21.43 -1.07
N ASP A 22 -12.97 22.59 -1.67
CA ASP A 22 -12.51 22.93 -3.00
C ASP A 22 -11.15 23.66 -2.98
N ASN A 23 -10.28 23.30 -2.01
CA ASN A 23 -8.98 23.93 -1.85
C ASN A 23 -8.09 23.70 -3.08
N GLU A 24 -7.48 24.75 -3.59
CA GLU A 24 -6.53 24.72 -4.72
C GLU A 24 -5.11 25.16 -4.30
N GLU A 25 -4.91 25.52 -3.05
CA GLU A 25 -3.64 26.02 -2.53
C GLU A 25 -2.96 24.96 -1.65
N ASP A 26 -1.65 24.88 -1.70
CA ASP A 26 -0.88 23.98 -0.84
C ASP A 26 -1.06 24.32 0.64
N GLN A 27 -1.53 23.35 1.41
CA GLN A 27 -1.76 23.44 2.84
C GLN A 27 -0.79 22.55 3.61
N ILE A 28 0.14 23.14 4.35
CA ILE A 28 1.15 22.39 5.10
C ILE A 28 0.73 22.29 6.57
N ILE A 29 0.58 21.06 7.05
CA ILE A 29 0.27 20.71 8.44
C ILE A 29 1.50 20.02 9.04
N ASP A 30 2.14 20.63 10.03
CA ASP A 30 3.30 20.07 10.72
C ASP A 30 2.88 19.48 12.07
N LEU A 31 3.02 18.18 12.22
CA LEU A 31 2.67 17.48 13.46
C LEU A 31 3.68 17.74 14.60
N GLU A 32 4.85 18.34 14.30
CA GLU A 32 5.89 18.64 15.30
C GLU A 32 6.26 17.45 16.22
N GLY A 33 6.35 16.25 15.65
CA GLY A 33 6.62 15.01 16.38
C GLY A 33 5.43 14.50 17.21
N SER A 34 4.24 15.09 17.07
CA SER A 34 3.06 14.60 17.78
C SER A 34 2.60 13.26 17.26
N ARG A 35 2.10 12.43 18.16
CA ARG A 35 1.35 11.22 17.84
C ARG A 35 -0.16 11.50 17.92
N ILE A 36 -0.84 11.23 16.82
CA ILE A 36 -2.29 11.32 16.69
C ILE A 36 -2.86 9.90 16.78
N TYR A 37 -3.53 9.57 17.88
CA TYR A 37 -4.13 8.25 18.06
C TYR A 37 -5.61 8.31 17.72
N GLN A 38 -5.90 8.24 16.42
CA GLN A 38 -7.25 8.41 15.89
C GLN A 38 -7.33 7.96 14.43
N GLN A 39 -8.49 7.42 14.03
CA GLN A 39 -8.83 7.21 12.62
C GLN A 39 -9.06 8.56 11.94
N ILE A 40 -8.36 8.82 10.83
CA ILE A 40 -8.34 10.11 10.12
C ILE A 40 -8.76 9.92 8.66
N ILE A 41 -9.51 10.89 8.15
CA ILE A 41 -9.80 11.04 6.71
C ILE A 41 -9.25 12.39 6.27
N ILE A 42 -8.47 12.39 5.17
CA ILE A 42 -8.07 13.60 4.46
C ILE A 42 -8.93 13.69 3.20
N ASP A 43 -9.95 14.53 3.25
CA ASP A 43 -10.90 14.75 2.18
C ASP A 43 -10.76 16.14 1.53
N LYS A 44 -9.60 16.76 1.70
CA LYS A 44 -9.22 18.07 1.15
C LYS A 44 -8.00 17.90 0.24
N PRO A 45 -8.04 18.40 -1.00
CA PRO A 45 -6.90 18.35 -1.90
C PRO A 45 -5.78 19.32 -1.49
N HIS A 46 -4.60 19.10 -2.05
CA HIS A 46 -3.40 19.92 -1.83
C HIS A 46 -2.98 20.03 -0.36
N VAL A 47 -3.09 18.92 0.39
CA VAL A 47 -2.68 18.86 1.80
C VAL A 47 -1.37 18.09 1.94
N THR A 48 -0.39 18.72 2.57
CA THR A 48 0.85 18.06 3.02
C THR A 48 0.83 17.91 4.54
N ILE A 49 0.90 16.67 5.03
CA ILE A 49 1.14 16.39 6.46
C ILE A 49 2.59 15.98 6.64
N LYS A 50 3.26 16.52 7.68
CA LYS A 50 4.66 16.21 7.94
C LYS A 50 5.01 16.06 9.43
N ASN A 51 6.12 15.31 9.66
CA ASN A 51 6.84 15.22 10.94
C ASN A 51 5.98 14.69 12.10
N GLY A 52 5.51 13.46 12.06
CA GLY A 52 4.80 12.88 13.20
C GLY A 52 4.25 11.48 12.96
N GLU A 53 3.33 11.09 13.80
CA GLU A 53 2.73 9.76 13.73
C GLU A 53 1.19 9.84 13.76
N ILE A 54 0.54 9.09 12.89
CA ILE A 54 -0.90 8.83 12.92
C ILE A 54 -1.06 7.33 13.16
N ALA A 55 -1.67 6.96 14.27
CA ALA A 55 -1.84 5.57 14.67
C ALA A 55 -3.26 5.30 15.13
N TYR A 56 -3.72 4.07 14.94
CA TYR A 56 -4.94 3.55 15.53
C TYR A 56 -4.89 2.02 15.59
N ASP A 57 -5.95 1.35 16.10
CA ASP A 57 -5.97 -0.11 16.29
C ASP A 57 -7.34 -0.70 15.92
N LEU A 58 -7.61 -0.89 14.64
CA LEU A 58 -8.86 -1.43 14.12
C LEU A 58 -8.63 -2.72 13.35
N GLY A 59 -9.29 -3.80 13.75
CA GLY A 59 -9.25 -5.10 13.09
C GLY A 59 -10.56 -5.48 12.39
N ALA A 60 -10.47 -6.18 11.26
CA ALA A 60 -11.62 -6.56 10.44
C ALA A 60 -12.57 -7.52 11.15
N TYR A 61 -12.09 -8.30 12.12
CA TYR A 61 -12.91 -9.28 12.86
C TYR A 61 -13.69 -8.68 14.03
N GLU A 62 -13.39 -7.45 14.42
CA GLU A 62 -14.14 -6.75 15.47
C GLU A 62 -15.60 -6.54 15.06
N ILE A 63 -16.48 -6.54 16.07
CA ILE A 63 -17.90 -6.23 15.83
C ILE A 63 -18.07 -4.72 15.71
N PHE A 64 -18.64 -4.30 14.59
CA PHE A 64 -18.94 -2.91 14.31
C PHE A 64 -20.34 -2.52 14.87
N GLU A 65 -20.66 -1.23 14.84
CA GLU A 65 -21.92 -0.68 15.37
C GLU A 65 -23.19 -1.28 14.74
N ASP A 66 -23.07 -1.78 13.49
CA ASP A 66 -24.15 -2.45 12.77
C ASP A 66 -24.39 -3.92 13.21
N GLY A 67 -23.63 -4.41 14.20
CA GLY A 67 -23.71 -5.76 14.74
C GLY A 67 -23.01 -6.84 13.91
N TYR A 68 -22.33 -6.46 12.82
CA TYR A 68 -21.54 -7.34 11.97
C TYR A 68 -20.04 -7.13 12.19
N LYS A 69 -19.21 -7.99 11.59
CA LYS A 69 -17.77 -7.73 11.54
C LYS A 69 -17.48 -6.40 10.85
N ARG A 70 -16.49 -5.69 11.33
CA ARG A 70 -16.04 -4.41 10.76
C ARG A 70 -15.75 -4.52 9.27
N GLY A 71 -15.05 -5.60 8.83
CA GLY A 71 -14.59 -5.79 7.47
C GLY A 71 -13.38 -4.91 7.15
N THR A 72 -12.63 -5.28 6.11
CA THR A 72 -11.32 -4.71 5.77
C THR A 72 -11.36 -3.19 5.59
N PHE A 73 -12.26 -2.69 4.76
CA PHE A 73 -12.26 -1.27 4.32
C PHE A 73 -12.84 -0.27 5.33
N ARG A 74 -13.10 -0.71 6.56
CA ARG A 74 -13.43 0.15 7.70
C ARG A 74 -12.34 0.17 8.78
N THR A 75 -11.19 -0.50 8.51
CA THR A 75 -10.08 -0.61 9.47
C THR A 75 -8.99 0.44 9.28
N TYR A 76 -9.03 1.24 8.23
CA TYR A 76 -7.96 2.20 7.95
C TYR A 76 -7.65 3.11 9.16
N THR A 77 -6.37 3.35 9.38
CA THR A 77 -5.93 4.40 10.31
C THR A 77 -6.00 5.76 9.63
N LEU A 78 -5.45 5.86 8.42
CA LEU A 78 -5.52 7.05 7.58
C LEU A 78 -6.17 6.70 6.24
N PHE A 79 -7.22 7.43 5.87
CA PHE A 79 -7.81 7.39 4.53
C PHE A 79 -7.53 8.71 3.81
N VAL A 80 -6.84 8.64 2.69
CA VAL A 80 -6.62 9.76 1.77
C VAL A 80 -7.70 9.69 0.70
N ASP A 81 -8.64 10.62 0.79
CA ASP A 81 -9.86 10.74 -0.03
C ASP A 81 -9.86 12.03 -0.85
N ALA A 82 -8.68 12.48 -1.25
CA ALA A 82 -8.52 13.70 -2.04
C ALA A 82 -7.23 13.65 -2.85
N ASP A 83 -7.19 14.39 -3.94
CA ASP A 83 -6.05 14.47 -4.85
C ASP A 83 -4.93 15.39 -4.32
N HIS A 84 -3.72 15.21 -4.83
CA HIS A 84 -2.53 16.02 -4.48
C HIS A 84 -2.23 16.06 -2.98
N VAL A 85 -2.35 14.93 -2.30
CA VAL A 85 -2.01 14.81 -0.88
C VAL A 85 -0.60 14.25 -0.72
N SER A 86 0.17 14.85 0.18
CA SER A 86 1.54 14.40 0.49
C SER A 86 1.72 14.07 1.96
N LEU A 87 2.45 13.00 2.25
CA LEU A 87 2.96 12.66 3.58
C LEU A 87 4.49 12.73 3.55
N ILE A 88 5.10 13.51 4.43
CA ILE A 88 6.56 13.70 4.47
C ILE A 88 7.06 13.44 5.90
N ASN A 89 7.92 12.44 6.08
CA ASN A 89 8.43 12.05 7.40
C ASN A 89 7.28 11.77 8.40
N VAL A 90 6.31 10.95 7.98
CA VAL A 90 5.14 10.57 8.79
C VAL A 90 5.10 9.06 8.96
N SER A 91 4.85 8.59 10.20
CA SER A 91 4.49 7.21 10.45
C SER A 91 2.97 7.05 10.43
N VAL A 92 2.45 6.12 9.64
CA VAL A 92 1.03 5.72 9.61
C VAL A 92 0.94 4.26 10.04
N LYS A 93 0.29 3.99 11.19
CA LYS A 93 0.27 2.66 11.78
C LYS A 93 -1.14 2.19 12.11
N ASN A 94 -1.45 0.96 11.76
CA ASN A 94 -2.54 0.25 12.40
C ASN A 94 -1.92 -0.75 13.40
N GLU A 95 -2.09 -0.49 14.68
CA GLU A 95 -1.44 -1.25 15.77
C GLU A 95 -2.21 -2.53 16.13
N ASN A 96 -3.22 -2.87 15.37
CA ASN A 96 -4.00 -4.09 15.59
C ASN A 96 -3.14 -5.33 15.28
N GLY A 97 -3.14 -6.28 16.19
CA GLY A 97 -2.36 -7.51 16.04
C GLY A 97 -2.91 -8.44 14.95
N TYR A 98 -2.05 -9.27 14.36
CA TYR A 98 -2.38 -10.15 13.22
C TYR A 98 -3.52 -11.16 13.48
N HIS A 99 -3.95 -11.36 14.73
CA HIS A 99 -5.05 -12.25 15.09
C HIS A 99 -6.46 -11.68 14.82
N ASN A 100 -6.59 -10.38 14.62
CA ASN A 100 -7.88 -9.70 14.42
C ASN A 100 -8.24 -9.47 12.94
N GLY A 101 -7.56 -10.17 12.03
CA GLY A 101 -7.77 -10.08 10.58
C GLY A 101 -7.11 -8.84 9.96
N GLN A 102 -7.64 -8.41 8.84
CA GLN A 102 -7.14 -7.29 8.07
C GLN A 102 -7.15 -5.99 8.88
N ALA A 103 -6.14 -5.16 8.69
CA ALA A 103 -5.93 -3.94 9.47
C ALA A 103 -5.19 -2.89 8.62
N ILE A 104 -5.91 -2.11 7.83
CA ILE A 104 -5.32 -1.13 6.93
C ILE A 104 -4.67 0.00 7.74
N ALA A 105 -3.39 0.26 7.53
CA ALA A 105 -2.76 1.48 8.03
C ALA A 105 -3.10 2.68 7.13
N LEU A 106 -2.83 2.56 5.82
CA LEU A 106 -3.04 3.63 4.85
C LEU A 106 -3.93 3.15 3.69
N MET A 107 -5.03 3.86 3.46
CA MET A 107 -5.95 3.67 2.34
C MET A 107 -5.96 4.92 1.46
N ILE A 108 -5.80 4.76 0.14
CA ILE A 108 -5.68 5.86 -0.80
C ILE A 108 -6.69 5.71 -1.93
N ASP A 109 -7.55 6.74 -2.12
CA ASP A 109 -8.46 6.92 -3.27
C ASP A 109 -8.31 8.34 -3.87
N GLY A 110 -7.24 9.04 -3.54
CA GLY A 110 -6.83 10.31 -4.18
C GLY A 110 -5.81 10.05 -5.28
N ASP A 111 -5.83 10.87 -6.32
CA ASP A 111 -4.82 10.86 -7.37
C ASP A 111 -3.61 11.73 -6.99
N ASP A 112 -2.47 11.46 -7.61
CA ASP A 112 -1.22 12.20 -7.38
C ASP A 112 -0.81 12.25 -5.90
N PHE A 113 -0.87 11.09 -5.24
CA PHE A 113 -0.45 10.92 -3.85
C PHE A 113 1.07 10.71 -3.76
N LEU A 114 1.71 11.40 -2.81
CA LEU A 114 3.13 11.22 -2.49
C LEU A 114 3.34 10.84 -1.01
N ALA A 115 4.09 9.77 -0.75
CA ALA A 115 4.70 9.51 0.55
C ALA A 115 6.23 9.56 0.43
N LYS A 116 6.89 10.35 1.27
CA LYS A 116 8.34 10.47 1.29
C LYS A 116 8.89 10.36 2.71
N ASP A 117 9.94 9.53 2.87
CA ASP A 117 10.57 9.27 4.18
C ASP A 117 9.55 8.79 5.24
N CYS A 118 8.54 8.00 4.84
CA CYS A 118 7.44 7.58 5.67
C CYS A 118 7.58 6.14 6.16
N VAL A 119 6.89 5.82 7.26
CA VAL A 119 6.69 4.45 7.74
C VAL A 119 5.22 4.09 7.63
N ILE A 120 4.88 3.01 6.93
CA ILE A 120 3.51 2.50 6.79
C ILE A 120 3.49 1.08 7.33
N SER A 121 2.80 0.86 8.45
CA SER A 121 2.96 -0.35 9.25
C SER A 121 1.65 -0.95 9.71
N SER A 122 1.49 -2.24 9.48
CA SER A 122 0.47 -3.12 10.06
C SER A 122 0.88 -4.58 9.81
N TYR A 123 0.01 -5.56 10.10
CA TYR A 123 0.27 -6.97 9.79
C TYR A 123 -0.35 -7.42 8.48
N GLN A 124 -1.65 -7.37 8.34
CA GLN A 124 -2.36 -7.85 7.14
C GLN A 124 -3.09 -6.70 6.46
N ASP A 125 -2.98 -6.61 5.12
CA ASP A 125 -3.65 -5.59 4.31
C ASP A 125 -3.19 -4.14 4.69
N THR A 126 -1.89 -3.91 4.86
CA THR A 126 -1.34 -2.65 5.42
C THR A 126 -1.62 -1.42 4.56
N LEU A 127 -1.37 -1.51 3.25
CA LEU A 127 -1.46 -0.40 2.30
C LEU A 127 -2.43 -0.76 1.16
N PHE A 128 -3.53 -0.02 1.07
CA PHE A 128 -4.51 -0.17 0.00
C PHE A 128 -4.47 0.99 -0.99
N LEU A 129 -4.34 0.68 -2.29
CA LEU A 129 -4.41 1.63 -3.40
C LEU A 129 -5.70 1.37 -4.21
N ALA A 130 -6.68 2.28 -4.15
CA ALA A 130 -7.91 2.16 -4.93
C ALA A 130 -7.62 2.13 -6.45
N PRO A 131 -8.50 1.51 -7.27
CA PRO A 131 -9.86 1.12 -6.93
C PRO A 131 -9.99 -0.29 -6.35
N LEU A 132 -11.15 -0.54 -5.74
CA LEU A 132 -11.63 -1.89 -5.46
C LEU A 132 -11.90 -2.66 -6.77
N PRO A 133 -11.86 -4.00 -6.75
CA PRO A 133 -12.36 -4.79 -7.87
C PRO A 133 -13.84 -4.53 -8.18
N GLU A 134 -14.26 -4.84 -9.41
CA GLU A 134 -15.65 -4.67 -9.85
C GLU A 134 -16.67 -5.46 -9.02
N LYS A 135 -16.29 -6.64 -8.55
CA LYS A 135 -17.21 -7.55 -7.84
C LYS A 135 -16.62 -8.06 -6.54
N GLU A 136 -17.46 -8.12 -5.51
CA GLU A 136 -17.17 -8.85 -4.29
C GLU A 136 -17.13 -10.36 -4.55
N TYR A 137 -16.24 -11.10 -3.90
CA TYR A 137 -16.32 -12.56 -3.83
C TYR A 137 -17.25 -13.04 -2.72
N GLU A 138 -17.28 -12.30 -1.61
CA GLU A 138 -18.11 -12.58 -0.45
C GLU A 138 -19.05 -11.42 -0.18
N ALA A 139 -20.25 -11.74 0.29
CA ALA A 139 -21.22 -10.72 0.68
C ALA A 139 -20.61 -9.79 1.76
N ARG A 140 -20.68 -8.49 1.54
CA ARG A 140 -20.10 -7.45 2.41
C ARG A 140 -18.56 -7.40 2.42
N GLY A 141 -17.88 -8.04 1.48
CA GLY A 141 -16.41 -8.03 1.38
C GLY A 141 -15.83 -6.63 1.17
N PHE A 142 -16.59 -5.72 0.53
CA PHE A 142 -16.17 -4.34 0.27
C PHE A 142 -16.87 -3.31 1.17
N ILE A 143 -17.47 -3.77 2.28
CA ILE A 143 -18.14 -2.83 3.17
C ILE A 143 -17.17 -1.76 3.69
N GLY A 144 -17.51 -0.49 3.45
CA GLY A 144 -16.65 0.65 3.77
C GLY A 144 -16.89 1.84 2.85
N PRO A 145 -16.10 2.90 2.96
CA PRO A 145 -16.32 4.14 2.22
C PRO A 145 -16.15 4.01 0.70
N LEU A 146 -15.45 2.98 0.22
CA LEU A 146 -15.19 2.79 -1.21
C LEU A 146 -16.19 1.88 -1.94
N LYS A 147 -17.14 1.26 -1.22
CA LYS A 147 -18.01 0.21 -1.76
C LYS A 147 -18.73 0.63 -3.04
N ASP A 148 -19.36 1.78 -3.03
CA ASP A 148 -20.23 2.27 -4.11
C ASP A 148 -19.55 3.35 -4.98
N ARG A 149 -18.22 3.51 -4.85
CA ARG A 149 -17.46 4.47 -5.65
C ARG A 149 -17.16 3.95 -7.04
N GLU A 150 -17.01 4.87 -7.96
CA GLU A 150 -16.50 4.60 -9.30
C GLU A 150 -15.09 3.99 -9.23
N ARG A 151 -14.79 3.04 -10.13
CA ARG A 151 -13.49 2.34 -10.17
C ARG A 151 -12.48 3.12 -11.00
N ILE A 152 -12.05 4.27 -10.47
CA ILE A 152 -11.08 5.14 -11.13
C ILE A 152 -9.68 4.76 -10.67
N ILE A 153 -8.76 4.58 -11.63
CA ILE A 153 -7.35 4.31 -11.36
C ILE A 153 -6.71 5.57 -10.80
N ARG A 154 -6.06 5.44 -9.65
CA ARG A 154 -5.33 6.51 -8.98
C ARG A 154 -3.84 6.20 -9.00
N LYS A 155 -3.01 7.24 -8.93
CA LYS A 155 -1.55 7.14 -8.91
C LYS A 155 -1.02 7.52 -7.54
N ALA A 156 -0.12 6.69 -7.04
CA ALA A 156 0.57 6.93 -5.77
C ALA A 156 2.06 6.67 -5.94
N ARG A 157 2.87 7.53 -5.34
CA ARG A 157 4.33 7.43 -5.31
C ARG A 157 4.84 7.33 -3.88
N PHE A 158 5.82 6.45 -3.69
CA PHE A 158 6.47 6.20 -2.40
C PHE A 158 7.98 6.29 -2.59
N GLU A 159 8.63 7.19 -1.85
CA GLU A 159 10.06 7.46 -1.94
C GLU A 159 10.71 7.30 -0.57
N HIS A 160 11.77 6.46 -0.49
CA HIS A 160 12.51 6.22 0.74
C HIS A 160 11.62 5.82 1.93
N CYS A 161 10.52 5.12 1.66
CA CYS A 161 9.57 4.68 2.69
C CYS A 161 9.91 3.29 3.21
N LEU A 162 9.55 3.02 4.47
CA LEU A 162 9.41 1.68 5.00
C LEU A 162 7.93 1.27 4.92
N VAL A 163 7.64 0.19 4.19
CA VAL A 163 6.32 -0.44 4.20
C VAL A 163 6.46 -1.84 4.79
N GLU A 164 5.77 -2.10 5.88
CA GLU A 164 5.88 -3.38 6.57
C GLU A 164 4.54 -4.07 6.82
N GLY A 165 4.56 -5.39 6.73
CA GLY A 165 3.40 -6.23 6.93
C GLY A 165 3.68 -7.71 6.70
N SER A 166 2.64 -8.53 6.70
CA SER A 166 2.79 -9.98 6.52
C SER A 166 1.98 -10.52 5.33
N ILE A 167 0.66 -10.43 5.37
CA ILE A 167 -0.22 -11.01 4.36
C ILE A 167 -0.82 -9.89 3.50
N ASP A 168 -0.59 -9.95 2.17
CA ASP A 168 -1.18 -9.03 1.19
C ASP A 168 -0.99 -7.55 1.59
N PHE A 169 0.19 -7.23 2.14
CA PHE A 169 0.34 -5.97 2.84
C PHE A 169 0.45 -4.75 1.91
N ILE A 170 0.61 -4.96 0.59
CA ILE A 170 0.44 -3.93 -0.43
C ILE A 170 -0.59 -4.46 -1.43
N PHE A 171 -1.81 -3.88 -1.47
CA PHE A 171 -2.88 -4.42 -2.28
C PHE A 171 -3.76 -3.33 -2.90
N GLY A 172 -4.55 -3.71 -3.91
CA GLY A 172 -5.44 -2.78 -4.60
C GLY A 172 -5.30 -2.76 -6.11
N GLY A 173 -6.09 -1.91 -6.77
CA GLY A 173 -6.15 -1.78 -8.23
C GLY A 173 -5.41 -0.58 -8.80
N GLY A 174 -4.93 0.33 -7.97
CA GLY A 174 -4.26 1.56 -8.38
C GLY A 174 -2.88 1.35 -8.98
N PHE A 175 -2.32 2.44 -9.48
CA PHE A 175 -0.92 2.51 -9.86
C PHE A 175 -0.08 2.92 -8.64
N GLY A 176 0.89 2.10 -8.25
CA GLY A 176 1.83 2.40 -7.17
C GLY A 176 3.28 2.32 -7.65
N PHE A 177 4.03 3.40 -7.50
CA PHE A 177 5.47 3.43 -7.77
C PHE A 177 6.25 3.57 -6.47
N PHE A 178 7.05 2.56 -6.15
CA PHE A 178 7.89 2.49 -4.96
C PHE A 178 9.35 2.62 -5.38
N GLU A 179 10.00 3.69 -4.97
CA GLU A 179 11.38 4.01 -5.31
C GLU A 179 12.26 4.11 -4.05
N ASN A 180 13.38 3.37 -4.04
CA ASN A 180 14.31 3.34 -2.92
C ASN A 180 13.63 3.03 -1.56
N CYS A 181 12.60 2.18 -1.57
CA CYS A 181 11.84 1.81 -0.37
C CYS A 181 12.37 0.52 0.27
N GLU A 182 12.19 0.40 1.56
CA GLU A 182 12.30 -0.88 2.27
C GLU A 182 10.92 -1.53 2.38
N ILE A 183 10.82 -2.79 1.93
CA ILE A 183 9.59 -3.59 1.94
C ILE A 183 9.80 -4.75 2.90
N CYS A 184 9.35 -4.60 4.14
CA CYS A 184 9.69 -5.49 5.24
C CYS A 184 8.58 -6.48 5.58
N SER A 185 8.88 -7.78 5.50
CA SER A 185 7.95 -8.84 5.89
C SER A 185 8.02 -9.13 7.39
N LEU A 186 6.88 -9.01 8.07
CA LEU A 186 6.74 -9.30 9.50
C LEU A 186 6.44 -10.79 9.74
N ASP A 187 6.99 -11.37 10.81
CA ASP A 187 6.85 -12.78 11.13
C ASP A 187 5.55 -13.08 11.89
N ILE A 188 4.67 -13.87 11.30
CA ILE A 188 3.47 -14.42 11.94
C ILE A 188 3.61 -15.91 12.29
N ARG A 189 4.83 -16.46 12.18
CA ARG A 189 5.21 -17.81 12.58
C ARG A 189 4.43 -18.92 11.84
N LYS A 190 4.27 -18.76 10.52
CA LYS A 190 3.65 -19.76 9.65
C LYS A 190 4.65 -20.25 8.62
N GLU A 191 4.45 -21.48 8.10
CA GLU A 191 5.24 -22.07 7.02
C GLU A 191 5.21 -21.18 5.77
N VAL A 192 4.01 -20.78 5.31
CA VAL A 192 3.84 -19.66 4.39
C VAL A 192 3.50 -18.47 5.25
N ASN A 193 4.48 -17.62 5.46
CA ASN A 193 4.36 -16.51 6.40
C ASN A 193 3.60 -15.33 5.78
N GLY A 194 3.66 -15.16 4.46
CA GLY A 194 2.97 -14.04 3.87
C GLY A 194 3.13 -13.86 2.37
N TYR A 195 2.59 -12.74 1.91
CA TYR A 195 2.63 -12.27 0.53
C TYR A 195 2.84 -10.76 0.56
N VAL A 196 3.86 -10.27 -0.15
CA VAL A 196 4.13 -8.83 -0.19
C VAL A 196 2.97 -8.11 -0.88
N CYS A 197 2.61 -8.54 -2.09
CA CYS A 197 1.59 -7.86 -2.88
C CYS A 197 0.40 -8.74 -3.23
N ALA A 198 -0.78 -8.10 -3.27
CA ALA A 198 -2.01 -8.67 -3.81
C ALA A 198 -2.70 -7.68 -4.75
N PRO A 199 -2.17 -7.46 -5.97
CA PRO A 199 -2.77 -6.53 -6.90
C PRO A 199 -4.09 -7.06 -7.50
N ASN A 200 -5.02 -6.12 -7.77
CA ASN A 200 -6.22 -6.37 -8.56
C ASN A 200 -6.28 -5.43 -9.78
N THR A 201 -5.14 -5.19 -10.38
CA THR A 201 -5.01 -4.30 -11.53
C THR A 201 -6.11 -4.54 -12.56
N PRO A 202 -6.87 -3.51 -12.99
CA PRO A 202 -7.83 -3.63 -14.08
C PRO A 202 -7.19 -4.13 -15.37
N GLU A 203 -7.96 -4.82 -16.21
CA GLU A 203 -7.45 -5.43 -17.44
C GLU A 203 -6.80 -4.42 -18.37
N ASP A 204 -7.42 -3.26 -18.54
CA ASP A 204 -7.01 -2.17 -19.45
C ASP A 204 -5.89 -1.28 -18.89
N GLN A 205 -5.57 -1.40 -17.61
CA GLN A 205 -4.44 -0.68 -17.01
C GLN A 205 -3.12 -1.38 -17.32
N GLU A 206 -2.16 -0.68 -17.88
CA GLU A 206 -0.89 -1.27 -18.32
C GLU A 206 0.01 -1.71 -17.17
N TYR A 207 0.14 -0.91 -16.11
CA TYR A 207 0.99 -1.15 -14.93
C TYR A 207 0.18 -1.09 -13.64
N GLY A 208 0.49 -2.00 -12.71
CA GLY A 208 -0.01 -2.01 -11.34
C GLY A 208 1.02 -1.47 -10.36
N PHE A 209 1.63 -2.36 -9.56
CA PHE A 209 2.70 -1.97 -8.63
C PHE A 209 4.07 -2.13 -9.28
N ILE A 210 4.90 -1.09 -9.15
CA ILE A 210 6.29 -1.08 -9.61
C ILE A 210 7.19 -0.80 -8.41
N PHE A 211 8.19 -1.64 -8.21
CA PHE A 211 9.25 -1.48 -7.21
C PHE A 211 10.58 -1.32 -7.94
N ASP A 212 11.23 -0.18 -7.75
CA ASP A 212 12.53 0.10 -8.33
C ASP A 212 13.53 0.51 -7.26
N HIS A 213 14.72 -0.10 -7.27
CA HIS A 213 15.77 0.10 -6.25
C HIS A 213 15.29 -0.14 -4.81
N CYS A 214 14.37 -1.08 -4.60
CA CYS A 214 13.84 -1.41 -3.27
C CYS A 214 14.64 -2.53 -2.60
N ASP A 215 14.63 -2.53 -1.26
CA ASP A 215 15.18 -3.61 -0.44
C ASP A 215 14.02 -4.43 0.16
N PHE A 216 13.83 -5.68 -0.30
CA PHE A 216 12.86 -6.62 0.29
C PHE A 216 13.52 -7.31 1.47
N THR A 217 13.11 -6.91 2.67
CA THR A 217 13.67 -7.36 3.94
C THR A 217 12.63 -8.12 4.77
N SER A 218 13.04 -8.65 5.91
CA SER A 218 12.15 -9.30 6.87
C SER A 218 12.64 -9.17 8.29
N GLU A 219 11.78 -9.47 9.26
CA GLU A 219 12.20 -9.74 10.62
C GLU A 219 13.24 -10.87 10.65
N GLN A 220 14.08 -10.87 11.69
CA GLN A 220 15.20 -11.79 11.81
C GLN A 220 14.77 -13.26 11.86
N GLY A 221 15.41 -14.10 11.06
CA GLY A 221 15.23 -15.56 11.10
C GLY A 221 14.18 -16.09 10.14
N MET A 222 13.59 -15.25 9.28
CA MET A 222 12.70 -15.71 8.22
C MET A 222 13.49 -16.17 7.00
N GLU A 223 13.19 -17.36 6.50
CA GLU A 223 13.78 -17.92 5.28
C GLU A 223 12.69 -18.64 4.47
N ASP A 224 12.72 -18.53 3.14
CA ASP A 224 11.89 -19.29 2.18
C ASP A 224 10.41 -19.42 2.59
N SER A 225 9.79 -18.33 3.04
CA SER A 225 8.46 -18.35 3.65
C SER A 225 7.49 -17.30 3.11
N VAL A 226 7.94 -16.36 2.27
CA VAL A 226 7.12 -15.25 1.76
C VAL A 226 7.14 -15.24 0.23
N TYR A 227 5.98 -14.99 -0.39
CA TYR A 227 5.87 -14.75 -1.82
C TYR A 227 5.92 -13.24 -2.13
N LEU A 228 6.53 -12.87 -3.26
CA LEU A 228 6.55 -11.48 -3.74
C LEU A 228 5.15 -10.97 -4.11
N ALA A 229 4.34 -11.82 -4.76
CA ALA A 229 2.98 -11.44 -5.09
C ALA A 229 2.06 -12.65 -5.30
N ARG A 230 0.74 -12.39 -5.16
CA ARG A 230 -0.33 -13.27 -5.61
C ARG A 230 -1.49 -12.47 -6.23
N PRO A 231 -2.22 -12.98 -7.24
CA PRO A 231 -3.23 -12.20 -7.94
C PRO A 231 -4.54 -12.14 -7.15
N TRP A 232 -4.87 -10.96 -6.58
CA TRP A 232 -6.21 -10.77 -6.01
C TRP A 232 -7.29 -10.82 -7.10
N ARG A 233 -6.95 -10.37 -8.31
CA ARG A 233 -7.72 -10.58 -9.54
C ARG A 233 -6.80 -11.04 -10.67
N ASP A 234 -7.40 -11.64 -11.72
CA ASP A 234 -6.66 -12.38 -12.73
C ASP A 234 -5.68 -11.52 -13.55
N HIS A 235 -5.97 -10.23 -13.75
CA HIS A 235 -5.10 -9.28 -14.47
C HIS A 235 -4.06 -8.57 -13.59
N ALA A 236 -3.76 -9.11 -12.43
CA ALA A 236 -2.80 -8.56 -11.48
C ALA A 236 -1.43 -8.26 -12.12
N LYS A 237 -0.87 -7.08 -11.84
CA LYS A 237 0.41 -6.63 -12.42
C LYS A 237 1.36 -6.14 -11.33
N CYS A 238 2.59 -6.66 -11.36
CA CYS A 238 3.66 -6.27 -10.46
C CYS A 238 4.99 -6.36 -11.22
N LEU A 239 5.82 -5.32 -11.12
CA LEU A 239 7.14 -5.26 -11.72
C LEU A 239 8.16 -4.89 -10.65
N ILE A 240 9.22 -5.70 -10.50
CA ILE A 240 10.29 -5.46 -9.53
C ILE A 240 11.61 -5.34 -10.28
N THR A 241 12.27 -4.20 -10.14
CA THR A 241 13.53 -3.90 -10.88
C THR A 241 14.61 -3.39 -9.95
N ASN A 242 15.85 -3.69 -10.29
CA ASN A 242 17.07 -3.19 -9.64
C ASN A 242 17.07 -3.31 -8.10
N SER A 243 16.32 -4.26 -7.57
CA SER A 243 16.01 -4.40 -6.15
C SER A 243 16.78 -5.55 -5.51
N LYS A 244 16.94 -5.49 -4.18
CA LYS A 244 17.53 -6.59 -3.40
C LYS A 244 16.42 -7.45 -2.83
N ILE A 245 16.48 -8.76 -3.06
CA ILE A 245 15.49 -9.72 -2.63
C ILE A 245 16.09 -10.61 -1.53
N GLY A 246 15.59 -10.45 -0.31
CA GLY A 246 16.07 -11.16 0.87
C GLY A 246 15.78 -12.67 0.85
N ALA A 247 16.49 -13.41 1.70
CA ALA A 247 16.41 -14.87 1.79
C ALA A 247 15.04 -15.40 2.26
N HIS A 248 14.21 -14.55 2.84
CA HIS A 248 12.84 -14.89 3.26
C HIS A 248 11.91 -15.13 2.07
N ILE A 249 12.25 -14.62 0.88
CA ILE A 249 11.44 -14.81 -0.33
C ILE A 249 11.64 -16.22 -0.88
N LYS A 250 10.53 -16.89 -1.14
CA LYS A 250 10.48 -18.23 -1.73
C LYS A 250 11.09 -18.24 -3.13
N ALA A 251 11.76 -19.34 -3.46
CA ALA A 251 12.43 -19.50 -4.76
C ALA A 251 11.46 -19.33 -5.94
N GLU A 252 10.20 -19.78 -5.79
CA GLU A 252 9.13 -19.65 -6.78
C GLU A 252 8.71 -18.19 -7.01
N GLY A 253 8.90 -17.31 -6.04
CA GLY A 253 8.61 -15.90 -6.07
C GLY A 253 7.13 -15.52 -6.03
N TYR A 254 6.28 -16.23 -6.77
CA TYR A 254 4.87 -15.90 -6.94
C TYR A 254 3.96 -17.08 -6.64
N HIS A 255 2.76 -16.81 -6.10
CA HIS A 255 1.71 -17.79 -5.84
C HIS A 255 0.49 -17.47 -6.67
N ASP A 256 -0.17 -18.47 -7.25
CA ASP A 256 -1.32 -18.27 -8.16
C ASP A 256 -2.67 -18.10 -7.44
N TRP A 257 -2.69 -18.23 -6.12
CA TRP A 257 -3.91 -18.18 -5.31
C TRP A 257 -4.96 -19.23 -5.72
N ASP A 258 -4.51 -20.40 -6.15
CA ASP A 258 -5.34 -21.49 -6.69
C ASP A 258 -6.21 -21.05 -7.91
N LYS A 259 -5.67 -20.14 -8.73
CA LYS A 259 -6.29 -19.55 -9.91
C LYS A 259 -5.47 -19.84 -11.17
N PRO A 260 -5.48 -21.06 -11.71
CA PRO A 260 -4.64 -21.40 -12.86
C PRO A 260 -4.90 -20.53 -14.10
N GLN A 261 -6.12 -19.96 -14.25
CA GLN A 261 -6.43 -19.02 -15.34
C GLN A 261 -5.62 -17.71 -15.22
N ALA A 262 -5.18 -17.34 -14.02
CA ALA A 262 -4.37 -16.14 -13.81
C ALA A 262 -2.95 -16.28 -14.42
N HIS A 263 -2.45 -17.49 -14.68
CA HIS A 263 -1.13 -17.70 -15.28
C HIS A 263 -0.97 -17.02 -16.65
N GLU A 264 -2.04 -16.92 -17.42
CA GLU A 264 -2.02 -16.27 -18.74
C GLU A 264 -2.22 -14.74 -18.62
N LEU A 265 -3.00 -14.30 -17.65
CA LEU A 265 -3.52 -12.94 -17.55
C LEU A 265 -2.70 -12.02 -16.66
N THR A 266 -1.99 -12.57 -15.66
CA THR A 266 -1.10 -11.78 -14.79
C THR A 266 0.13 -11.27 -15.56
N ALA A 267 0.66 -10.14 -15.10
CA ALA A 267 1.96 -9.65 -15.53
C ALA A 267 2.87 -9.42 -14.32
N PHE A 268 3.36 -10.52 -13.72
CA PHE A 268 4.41 -10.48 -12.72
C PHE A 268 5.77 -10.56 -13.42
N LYS A 269 6.61 -9.54 -13.22
CA LYS A 269 7.86 -9.34 -13.94
C LYS A 269 9.00 -8.97 -12.99
N GLU A 270 10.20 -9.37 -13.33
CA GLU A 270 11.43 -9.00 -12.61
C GLU A 270 12.53 -8.60 -13.59
N TYR A 271 13.42 -7.67 -13.18
CA TYR A 271 14.60 -7.31 -13.96
C TYR A 271 15.73 -6.84 -13.06
N ASN A 272 16.93 -7.37 -13.30
CA ASN A 272 18.18 -6.95 -12.66
C ASN A 272 18.13 -6.92 -11.12
N ASN A 273 17.43 -7.87 -10.49
CA ASN A 273 17.34 -7.98 -9.04
C ASN A 273 18.50 -8.80 -8.47
N ASP A 274 19.01 -8.39 -7.29
CA ASP A 274 19.99 -9.14 -6.50
C ASP A 274 19.26 -10.05 -5.51
N ASN A 275 19.23 -11.35 -5.79
CA ASN A 275 18.53 -12.34 -4.99
C ASN A 275 19.51 -13.04 -4.04
N GLN A 276 19.26 -13.01 -2.73
CA GLN A 276 20.07 -13.74 -1.74
C GLN A 276 19.97 -15.26 -1.93
N ASN A 277 18.79 -15.78 -2.30
CA ASN A 277 18.60 -17.17 -2.69
C ASN A 277 18.47 -17.30 -4.20
N PRO A 278 19.07 -18.36 -4.83
CA PRO A 278 18.90 -18.58 -6.25
C PRO A 278 17.42 -18.70 -6.63
N PRO A 279 16.89 -17.84 -7.51
CA PRO A 279 15.49 -17.88 -7.86
C PRO A 279 15.18 -19.08 -8.76
N GLN A 280 14.05 -19.74 -8.51
CA GLN A 280 13.45 -20.75 -9.38
C GLN A 280 12.00 -20.33 -9.66
N ARG A 281 11.85 -19.17 -10.30
CA ARG A 281 10.55 -18.52 -10.51
C ARG A 281 9.57 -19.40 -11.24
N VAL A 282 8.29 -19.21 -10.92
CA VAL A 282 7.18 -19.90 -11.60
C VAL A 282 7.25 -19.69 -13.11
N VAL A 283 6.89 -20.72 -13.87
CA VAL A 283 6.99 -20.71 -15.36
C VAL A 283 6.06 -19.69 -16.04
N TRP A 284 5.06 -19.20 -15.35
CA TRP A 284 4.11 -18.21 -15.85
C TRP A 284 4.48 -16.75 -15.53
N MET A 285 5.62 -16.51 -14.86
CA MET A 285 6.21 -15.16 -14.76
C MET A 285 6.48 -14.64 -16.17
N LYS A 286 6.25 -13.33 -16.40
CA LYS A 286 6.44 -12.72 -17.72
C LYS A 286 7.82 -12.06 -17.83
N GLU A 287 8.32 -11.98 -19.05
CA GLU A 287 9.56 -11.26 -19.32
C GLU A 287 9.36 -9.74 -19.22
N THR A 288 10.38 -9.06 -18.68
CA THR A 288 10.45 -7.59 -18.70
C THR A 288 10.92 -7.13 -20.07
N THR A 289 10.24 -6.17 -20.64
CA THR A 289 10.52 -5.64 -21.97
C THR A 289 11.25 -4.29 -21.92
N GLU A 290 11.85 -3.86 -23.04
CA GLU A 290 12.44 -2.52 -23.16
C GLU A 290 11.39 -1.41 -22.91
N LYS A 291 10.12 -1.64 -23.27
CA LYS A 291 9.03 -0.72 -22.99
C LYS A 291 8.82 -0.52 -21.48
N ASP A 292 8.89 -1.60 -20.70
CA ASP A 292 8.77 -1.53 -19.24
C ASP A 292 9.89 -0.68 -18.62
N LEU A 293 11.14 -0.89 -19.08
CA LEU A 293 12.30 -0.15 -18.58
C LEU A 293 12.23 1.35 -18.96
N ASN A 294 11.84 1.66 -20.20
CA ASN A 294 11.66 3.04 -20.64
C ASN A 294 10.55 3.75 -19.86
N PHE A 295 9.50 3.03 -19.46
CA PHE A 295 8.45 3.59 -18.63
C PHE A 295 8.96 3.96 -17.22
N ILE A 296 9.74 3.06 -16.58
CA ILE A 296 10.38 3.36 -15.28
C ILE A 296 11.29 4.59 -15.39
N ASP A 297 12.12 4.63 -16.43
CA ASP A 297 13.00 5.78 -16.68
C ASP A 297 12.24 7.10 -16.84
N SER A 298 11.01 7.06 -17.36
CA SER A 298 10.17 8.26 -17.46
C SER A 298 9.65 8.71 -16.10
N LEU A 299 9.24 7.77 -15.23
CA LEU A 299 8.77 8.08 -13.87
C LEU A 299 9.87 8.75 -13.02
N ILE A 300 11.13 8.29 -13.17
CA ILE A 300 12.27 8.87 -12.46
C ILE A 300 12.63 10.27 -12.97
N LYS A 301 12.35 10.57 -14.25
CA LYS A 301 12.66 11.86 -14.88
C LYS A 301 11.64 12.94 -14.59
N GLU A 302 10.39 12.61 -14.32
CA GLU A 302 9.34 13.55 -13.97
C GLU A 302 9.61 14.33 -12.67
N GLU A 303 10.63 13.92 -11.88
CA GLU A 303 11.07 14.59 -10.64
C GLU A 303 12.12 15.69 -10.83
N LYS A 304 12.68 15.87 -12.00
CA LYS A 304 13.77 16.84 -12.26
C LYS A 304 13.26 18.05 -13.00
#